data_5036747df147e1109542b577d98626c0
#
_entry.id   5036747df147e1109542b577d98626c0
#
_cell.length_a   1.000
_cell.length_b   1.000
_cell.length_c   1.000
_cell.angle_alpha   90.00
_cell.angle_beta   90.00
_cell.angle_gamma   90.00
#
_symmetry.space_group_name_H-M   'P 1'
#
loop_
_entity.id
_entity.type
_entity.pdbx_description
1 polymer ?
#
loop_
_entity_poly.entity_id
_entity_poly.type
_entity_poly.pdbx_seq_one_letter_code
_entity_poly.pdbx_strand_id
1 'polypeptide(L)'
;MAGRLAFGALGSDTGGSVRIPAALCGLVGIKGTQGRVSRYGGMPLSFSLDCFGPLTRTVTDCARIFSVIAGPDKMDPTASLTEVDDYEGVCGKPIEGIRVGIDLQHGGIDPSPEVSSAIDKALEVFKKLGVTIVDVTIPDQDELNALSNVITRSEAATLHKKWLTTRRNEYSPQVRRRIEIGLAIPATRYLEALSLRSHHLSKFNQAGFKKCEAEILPTVGVPSPTLS
;
A
#
# COMPACT_ATOMS: atom_id res chain seq x y z
N MET A 1 -1.79 -10.47 -15.67
CA MET A 1 -0.96 -11.18 -14.70
C MET A 1 -1.61 -12.52 -14.30
N ALA A 2 -2.74 -12.49 -13.56
CA ALA A 2 -3.45 -13.71 -13.16
C ALA A 2 -3.79 -14.63 -14.35
N GLY A 3 -4.28 -14.08 -15.45
CA GLY A 3 -4.56 -14.80 -16.70
C GLY A 3 -3.33 -15.23 -17.51
N ARG A 4 -2.10 -15.08 -16.99
CA ARG A 4 -0.83 -15.43 -17.63
C ARG A 4 -0.54 -14.75 -18.97
N LEU A 5 -1.19 -13.63 -19.27
CA LEU A 5 -1.01 -12.87 -20.51
C LEU A 5 0.21 -11.93 -20.50
N ALA A 6 0.77 -11.67 -19.31
CA ALA A 6 1.98 -10.88 -19.13
C ALA A 6 2.79 -11.40 -17.92
N PHE A 7 4.09 -11.08 -17.86
CA PHE A 7 4.98 -11.51 -16.78
C PHE A 7 4.92 -10.59 -15.57
N GLY A 8 4.80 -9.29 -15.78
CA GLY A 8 4.73 -8.25 -14.77
C GLY A 8 3.93 -7.06 -15.26
N ALA A 9 3.44 -6.24 -14.34
CA ALA A 9 2.83 -4.95 -14.61
C ALA A 9 3.27 -3.94 -13.55
N LEU A 10 3.24 -2.65 -13.90
CA LEU A 10 3.42 -1.56 -12.96
C LEU A 10 2.05 -0.97 -12.62
N GLY A 11 1.85 -0.63 -11.36
CA GLY A 11 0.67 0.07 -10.89
C GLY A 11 1.04 1.23 -9.97
N SER A 12 0.10 2.13 -9.74
CA SER A 12 0.20 3.15 -8.70
C SER A 12 -0.62 2.72 -7.48
N ASP A 13 -0.12 3.02 -6.29
CA ASP A 13 -0.77 2.73 -5.02
C ASP A 13 -0.77 3.99 -4.15
N THR A 14 -1.93 4.56 -3.95
CA THR A 14 -2.15 5.71 -3.06
C THR A 14 -2.77 5.28 -1.74
N GLY A 15 -3.68 4.31 -1.80
CA GLY A 15 -4.39 3.77 -0.65
C GLY A 15 -4.65 2.26 -0.75
N GLY A 16 -3.80 1.52 -1.50
CA GLY A 16 -3.93 0.06 -1.68
C GLY A 16 -4.03 -0.38 -3.13
N SER A 17 -3.93 0.52 -4.12
CA SER A 17 -4.29 0.22 -5.51
C SER A 17 -3.33 -0.73 -6.26
N VAL A 18 -2.18 -1.09 -5.69
CA VAL A 18 -1.34 -2.23 -6.11
C VAL A 18 -1.63 -3.46 -5.24
N ARG A 19 -1.67 -3.29 -3.93
CA ARG A 19 -1.80 -4.37 -2.94
C ARG A 19 -3.17 -5.04 -2.98
N ILE A 20 -4.24 -4.25 -3.02
CA ILE A 20 -5.62 -4.77 -3.05
C ILE A 20 -5.88 -5.63 -4.30
N PRO A 21 -5.66 -5.15 -5.54
CA PRO A 21 -5.84 -6.00 -6.71
C PRO A 21 -4.89 -7.20 -6.75
N ALA A 22 -3.68 -7.08 -6.21
CA ALA A 22 -2.80 -8.24 -6.07
C ALA A 22 -3.43 -9.31 -5.18
N ALA A 23 -3.93 -8.94 -4.00
CA ALA A 23 -4.59 -9.87 -3.08
C ALA A 23 -5.84 -10.51 -3.71
N LEU A 24 -6.71 -9.73 -4.34
CA LEU A 24 -7.94 -10.23 -4.96
C LEU A 24 -7.69 -11.13 -6.18
N CYS A 25 -6.54 -11.00 -6.84
CA CYS A 25 -6.19 -11.78 -8.03
C CYS A 25 -5.17 -12.91 -7.77
N GLY A 26 -4.80 -13.16 -6.51
CA GLY A 26 -3.79 -14.17 -6.16
C GLY A 26 -2.40 -13.82 -6.74
N LEU A 27 -2.03 -12.56 -6.70
CA LEU A 27 -0.75 -12.01 -7.19
C LEU A 27 0.08 -11.47 -6.02
N VAL A 28 1.33 -11.19 -6.31
CA VAL A 28 2.24 -10.42 -5.45
C VAL A 28 2.26 -8.97 -5.92
N GLY A 29 2.10 -8.05 -5.00
CA GLY A 29 2.19 -6.62 -5.26
C GLY A 29 2.97 -5.90 -4.16
N ILE A 30 3.89 -5.03 -4.52
CA ILE A 30 4.68 -4.21 -3.58
C ILE A 30 4.30 -2.74 -3.71
N LYS A 31 3.99 -2.12 -2.57
CA LYS A 31 4.07 -0.68 -2.39
C LYS A 31 5.34 -0.36 -1.60
N GLY A 32 6.35 0.10 -2.27
CA GLY A 32 7.58 0.56 -1.61
C GLY A 32 7.34 1.78 -0.72
N THR A 33 8.38 2.15 0.04
CA THR A 33 8.42 3.43 0.74
C THR A 33 8.28 4.58 -0.26
N GLN A 34 7.58 5.64 0.12
CA GLN A 34 7.41 6.81 -0.74
C GLN A 34 8.77 7.37 -1.18
N GLY A 35 8.87 7.70 -2.47
CA GLY A 35 10.11 8.15 -3.09
C GLY A 35 11.08 7.02 -3.46
N ARG A 36 10.84 5.76 -3.08
CA ARG A 36 11.72 4.65 -3.45
C ARG A 36 11.68 4.33 -4.94
N VAL A 37 10.56 4.57 -5.59
CA VAL A 37 10.36 4.49 -7.05
C VAL A 37 9.95 5.86 -7.54
N SER A 38 10.58 6.32 -8.63
CA SER A 38 10.23 7.58 -9.28
C SER A 38 8.76 7.60 -9.71
N ARG A 39 8.13 8.75 -9.57
CA ARG A 39 6.75 9.00 -10.01
C ARG A 39 6.70 9.80 -11.33
N TYR A 40 7.85 10.14 -11.89
CA TYR A 40 7.91 10.88 -13.15
C TYR A 40 7.24 10.11 -14.28
N GLY A 41 6.44 10.80 -15.09
CA GLY A 41 5.69 10.21 -16.19
C GLY A 41 4.39 9.51 -15.78
N GLY A 42 4.14 9.29 -14.49
CA GLY A 42 2.88 8.75 -14.01
C GLY A 42 1.82 9.83 -13.81
N MET A 43 0.55 9.48 -14.05
CA MET A 43 -0.57 10.39 -13.77
C MET A 43 -0.76 10.48 -12.24
N PRO A 44 -0.64 11.67 -11.64
CA PRO A 44 -0.73 11.80 -10.20
C PRO A 44 -2.17 11.77 -9.71
N LEU A 45 -2.40 11.14 -8.56
CA LEU A 45 -3.62 11.23 -7.79
C LEU A 45 -3.40 12.00 -6.49
N SER A 46 -2.29 11.72 -5.79
CA SER A 46 -1.92 12.36 -4.53
C SER A 46 -0.40 12.52 -4.48
N PHE A 47 0.08 13.76 -4.50
CA PHE A 47 1.53 14.02 -4.52
C PHE A 47 2.24 13.62 -3.22
N SER A 48 1.52 13.43 -2.12
CA SER A 48 2.10 13.03 -0.84
C SER A 48 1.90 11.56 -0.48
N LEU A 49 1.12 10.79 -1.27
CA LEU A 49 0.81 9.40 -0.97
C LEU A 49 1.09 8.43 -2.11
N ASP A 50 1.12 8.89 -3.37
CA ASP A 50 1.34 8.00 -4.51
C ASP A 50 2.69 7.29 -4.44
N CYS A 51 2.65 5.99 -4.66
CA CYS A 51 3.82 5.13 -4.86
C CYS A 51 3.59 4.28 -6.10
N PHE A 52 4.67 3.97 -6.84
CA PHE A 52 4.61 2.96 -7.90
C PHE A 52 5.17 1.63 -7.39
N GLY A 53 4.63 0.55 -7.93
CA GLY A 53 5.10 -0.78 -7.59
C GLY A 53 4.67 -1.84 -8.59
N PRO A 54 5.39 -2.98 -8.62
CA PRO A 54 5.09 -4.09 -9.50
C PRO A 54 3.93 -4.95 -8.99
N LEU A 55 3.26 -5.61 -9.96
CA LEU A 55 2.36 -6.74 -9.75
C LEU A 55 2.89 -7.92 -10.56
N THR A 56 3.08 -9.06 -9.91
CA THR A 56 3.64 -10.27 -10.51
C THR A 56 2.97 -11.52 -9.95
N ARG A 57 3.34 -12.69 -10.45
CA ARG A 57 2.85 -13.97 -9.90
C ARG A 57 3.71 -14.53 -8.79
N THR A 58 4.99 -14.14 -8.74
CA THR A 58 5.95 -14.66 -7.76
C THR A 58 6.63 -13.52 -7.02
N VAL A 59 7.11 -13.78 -5.80
CA VAL A 59 7.89 -12.83 -5.01
C VAL A 59 9.20 -12.48 -5.72
N THR A 60 9.89 -13.48 -6.32
CA THR A 60 11.15 -13.28 -7.04
C THR A 60 10.98 -12.34 -8.22
N ASP A 61 9.92 -12.52 -9.05
CA ASP A 61 9.65 -11.61 -10.16
C ASP A 61 9.34 -10.20 -9.66
N CYS A 62 8.61 -10.10 -8.53
CA CYS A 62 8.28 -8.82 -7.91
C CYS A 62 9.54 -8.10 -7.43
N ALA A 63 10.44 -8.81 -6.74
CA ALA A 63 11.71 -8.29 -6.26
C ALA A 63 12.62 -7.86 -7.43
N ARG A 64 12.68 -8.66 -8.48
CA ARG A 64 13.46 -8.36 -9.70
C ARG A 64 12.98 -7.08 -10.37
N ILE A 65 11.68 -6.93 -10.62
CA ILE A 65 11.13 -5.71 -11.21
C ILE A 65 11.34 -4.52 -10.26
N PHE A 66 11.14 -4.71 -8.95
CA PHE A 66 11.33 -3.65 -7.98
C PHE A 66 12.78 -3.16 -7.93
N SER A 67 13.76 -4.06 -8.04
CA SER A 67 15.19 -3.70 -8.14
C SER A 67 15.51 -2.81 -9.34
N VAL A 68 14.80 -3.02 -10.47
CA VAL A 68 15.02 -2.24 -11.69
C VAL A 68 14.38 -0.85 -11.62
N ILE A 69 13.21 -0.72 -10.98
CA ILE A 69 12.46 0.54 -10.95
C ILE A 69 12.75 1.40 -9.72
N ALA A 70 13.37 0.84 -8.68
CA ALA A 70 13.76 1.56 -7.48
C ALA A 70 15.02 2.39 -7.73
N GLY A 71 15.15 3.50 -7.02
CA GLY A 71 16.36 4.31 -6.99
C GLY A 71 16.13 5.76 -7.41
N PRO A 72 17.24 6.54 -7.48
CA PRO A 72 17.17 7.95 -7.77
C PRO A 72 16.76 8.21 -9.22
N ASP A 73 16.01 9.27 -9.44
CA ASP A 73 15.63 9.77 -10.76
C ASP A 73 15.79 11.30 -10.78
N LYS A 74 16.59 11.81 -11.72
CA LYS A 74 16.79 13.26 -11.90
C LYS A 74 15.53 14.01 -12.32
N MET A 75 14.56 13.29 -12.91
CA MET A 75 13.29 13.85 -13.37
C MET A 75 12.24 13.90 -12.25
N ASP A 76 12.45 13.16 -11.15
CA ASP A 76 11.60 13.23 -9.95
C ASP A 76 12.43 13.72 -8.76
N PRO A 77 12.34 15.01 -8.42
CA PRO A 77 13.09 15.58 -7.29
C PRO A 77 12.66 15.01 -5.93
N THR A 78 11.59 14.24 -5.89
CA THR A 78 11.10 13.57 -4.67
C THR A 78 11.56 12.11 -4.56
N ALA A 79 12.26 11.59 -5.58
CA ALA A 79 12.86 10.27 -5.53
C ALA A 79 14.01 10.22 -4.51
N SER A 80 14.06 9.13 -3.74
CA SER A 80 15.10 8.90 -2.74
C SER A 80 16.46 8.69 -3.41
N LEU A 81 17.49 9.31 -2.86
CA LEU A 81 18.89 9.11 -3.26
C LEU A 81 19.54 7.89 -2.60
N THR A 82 18.79 7.16 -1.76
CA THR A 82 19.27 5.94 -1.09
C THR A 82 19.60 4.87 -2.12
N GLU A 83 20.72 4.21 -1.96
CA GLU A 83 21.15 3.09 -2.80
C GLU A 83 20.06 1.99 -2.88
N VAL A 84 20.05 1.30 -4.00
CA VAL A 84 19.10 0.21 -4.25
C VAL A 84 19.67 -1.06 -3.64
N ASP A 85 18.90 -1.67 -2.73
CA ASP A 85 19.26 -2.94 -2.12
C ASP A 85 19.10 -4.09 -3.14
N ASP A 86 19.79 -5.21 -2.89
CA ASP A 86 19.60 -6.44 -3.66
C ASP A 86 18.33 -7.17 -3.22
N TYR A 87 17.17 -6.67 -3.66
CA TYR A 87 15.88 -7.26 -3.30
C TYR A 87 15.69 -8.67 -3.83
N GLU A 88 16.26 -9.01 -4.99
CA GLU A 88 16.16 -10.36 -5.56
C GLU A 88 17.07 -11.33 -4.82
N GLY A 89 18.29 -10.92 -4.49
CA GLY A 89 19.31 -11.77 -3.85
C GLY A 89 18.98 -12.16 -2.41
N VAL A 90 17.97 -11.53 -1.76
CA VAL A 90 17.49 -11.95 -0.44
C VAL A 90 16.33 -12.94 -0.51
N CYS A 91 15.71 -13.14 -1.68
CA CYS A 91 14.62 -14.10 -1.84
C CYS A 91 15.11 -15.52 -1.57
N GLY A 92 14.38 -16.24 -0.72
CA GLY A 92 14.70 -17.63 -0.35
C GLY A 92 15.79 -17.79 0.70
N LYS A 93 16.37 -16.70 1.22
CA LYS A 93 17.27 -16.79 2.38
C LYS A 93 16.51 -17.19 3.64
N PRO A 94 17.19 -17.88 4.60
CA PRO A 94 16.57 -18.19 5.89
C PRO A 94 16.08 -16.95 6.62
N ILE A 95 14.93 -17.10 7.27
CA ILE A 95 14.27 -16.04 8.06
C ILE A 95 14.13 -16.44 9.53
N GLU A 96 14.86 -17.46 9.95
CA GLU A 96 14.90 -17.91 11.34
C GLU A 96 15.30 -16.77 12.29
N GLY A 97 14.60 -16.65 13.42
CA GLY A 97 14.83 -15.61 14.41
C GLY A 97 14.20 -14.26 14.12
N ILE A 98 13.65 -14.03 12.91
CA ILE A 98 12.87 -12.82 12.64
C ILE A 98 11.59 -12.85 13.49
N ARG A 99 11.20 -11.69 14.02
CA ARG A 99 9.94 -11.52 14.74
C ARG A 99 8.90 -10.94 13.80
N VAL A 100 7.76 -11.60 13.70
CA VAL A 100 6.60 -11.13 12.92
C VAL A 100 5.46 -10.80 13.88
N GLY A 101 5.00 -9.57 13.82
CA GLY A 101 3.87 -9.08 14.61
C GLY A 101 2.54 -9.49 14.00
N ILE A 102 1.60 -9.88 14.85
CA ILE A 102 0.20 -10.03 14.50
C ILE A 102 -0.67 -9.26 15.47
N ASP A 103 -1.62 -8.51 14.95
CA ASP A 103 -2.71 -7.94 15.73
C ASP A 103 -3.93 -8.85 15.63
N LEU A 104 -4.32 -9.46 16.75
CA LEU A 104 -5.48 -10.35 16.80
C LEU A 104 -6.82 -9.62 16.52
N GLN A 105 -6.83 -8.30 16.64
CA GLN A 105 -7.97 -7.44 16.25
C GLN A 105 -7.86 -6.94 14.81
N HIS A 106 -6.78 -7.30 14.12
CA HIS A 106 -6.52 -6.92 12.71
C HIS A 106 -6.68 -5.42 12.43
N GLY A 107 -6.33 -4.56 13.39
CA GLY A 107 -6.51 -3.11 13.27
C GLY A 107 -7.97 -2.67 13.17
N GLY A 108 -8.92 -3.44 13.70
CA GLY A 108 -10.36 -3.18 13.60
C GLY A 108 -11.03 -3.77 12.35
N ILE A 109 -10.28 -4.48 11.51
CA ILE A 109 -10.87 -5.23 10.37
C ILE A 109 -11.45 -6.54 10.91
N ASP A 110 -12.70 -6.85 10.55
CA ASP A 110 -13.34 -8.14 10.82
C ASP A 110 -13.21 -9.03 9.56
N PRO A 111 -12.18 -9.91 9.49
CA PRO A 111 -11.96 -10.74 8.32
C PRO A 111 -12.96 -11.89 8.24
N SER A 112 -13.36 -12.23 7.02
CA SER A 112 -14.18 -13.43 6.80
C SER A 112 -13.44 -14.70 7.28
N PRO A 113 -14.17 -15.80 7.56
CA PRO A 113 -13.54 -17.06 7.98
C PRO A 113 -12.47 -17.57 7.01
N GLU A 114 -12.66 -17.35 5.70
CA GLU A 114 -11.70 -17.76 4.68
C GLU A 114 -10.40 -16.96 4.77
N VAL A 115 -10.50 -15.64 5.00
CA VAL A 115 -9.33 -14.75 5.17
C VAL A 115 -8.61 -15.07 6.46
N SER A 116 -9.34 -15.25 7.58
CA SER A 116 -8.75 -15.68 8.86
C SER A 116 -7.99 -16.99 8.72
N SER A 117 -8.61 -18.00 8.10
CA SER A 117 -7.96 -19.30 7.86
C SER A 117 -6.70 -19.18 6.99
N ALA A 118 -6.67 -18.26 6.03
CA ALA A 118 -5.47 -18.02 5.21
C ALA A 118 -4.34 -17.40 6.03
N ILE A 119 -4.66 -16.46 6.93
CA ILE A 119 -3.68 -15.87 7.86
C ILE A 119 -3.13 -16.94 8.80
N ASP A 120 -4.00 -17.76 9.42
CA ASP A 120 -3.57 -18.84 10.32
C ASP A 120 -2.60 -19.80 9.63
N LYS A 121 -2.90 -20.20 8.38
CA LYS A 121 -2.01 -21.04 7.58
C LYS A 121 -0.67 -20.38 7.30
N ALA A 122 -0.67 -19.06 7.03
CA ALA A 122 0.57 -18.32 6.84
C ALA A 122 1.42 -18.28 8.14
N LEU A 123 0.78 -18.06 9.28
CA LEU A 123 1.45 -18.08 10.58
C LEU A 123 2.07 -19.44 10.89
N GLU A 124 1.37 -20.55 10.58
CA GLU A 124 1.93 -21.90 10.71
C GLU A 124 3.16 -22.13 9.83
N VAL A 125 3.17 -21.57 8.61
CA VAL A 125 4.35 -21.61 7.75
C VAL A 125 5.51 -20.81 8.34
N PHE A 126 5.26 -19.59 8.84
CA PHE A 126 6.27 -18.78 9.50
C PHE A 126 6.88 -19.49 10.72
N LYS A 127 6.09 -20.11 11.58
CA LYS A 127 6.57 -20.89 12.70
C LYS A 127 7.49 -22.04 12.27
N LYS A 128 7.13 -22.76 11.19
CA LYS A 128 7.97 -23.83 10.63
C LYS A 128 9.28 -23.33 10.05
N LEU A 129 9.33 -22.06 9.61
CA LEU A 129 10.55 -21.40 9.12
C LEU A 129 11.40 -20.78 10.25
N GLY A 130 11.04 -21.00 11.53
CA GLY A 130 11.78 -20.49 12.67
C GLY A 130 11.50 -19.03 13.02
N VAL A 131 10.43 -18.45 12.48
CA VAL A 131 9.99 -17.08 12.82
C VAL A 131 9.30 -17.07 14.18
N THR A 132 9.60 -16.05 14.98
CA THR A 132 8.90 -15.78 16.24
C THR A 132 7.69 -14.91 16.00
N ILE A 133 6.49 -15.41 16.32
CA ILE A 133 5.26 -14.63 16.26
C ILE A 133 5.09 -13.85 17.56
N VAL A 134 4.85 -12.55 17.47
CA VAL A 134 4.65 -11.65 18.61
C VAL A 134 3.33 -10.92 18.51
N ASP A 135 2.64 -10.75 19.63
CA ASP A 135 1.40 -9.98 19.68
C ASP A 135 1.71 -8.49 19.64
N VAL A 136 1.05 -7.80 18.71
CA VAL A 136 1.10 -6.34 18.59
C VAL A 136 -0.32 -5.78 18.62
N THR A 137 -0.45 -4.48 18.86
CA THR A 137 -1.73 -3.77 18.76
C THR A 137 -1.55 -2.66 17.76
N ILE A 138 -2.26 -2.73 16.64
CA ILE A 138 -2.18 -1.72 15.58
C ILE A 138 -3.20 -0.62 15.89
N PRO A 139 -2.85 0.66 15.66
CA PRO A 139 -3.81 1.75 15.79
C PRO A 139 -5.06 1.54 14.91
N ASP A 140 -6.18 2.08 15.37
CA ASP A 140 -7.45 2.00 14.66
C ASP A 140 -7.33 2.45 13.21
N GLN A 141 -7.67 1.54 12.28
CA GLN A 141 -7.57 1.77 10.86
C GLN A 141 -8.62 2.76 10.35
N ASP A 142 -9.76 2.90 11.01
CA ASP A 142 -10.81 3.84 10.59
C ASP A 142 -10.34 5.29 10.75
N GLU A 143 -9.65 5.61 11.85
CA GLU A 143 -9.04 6.93 12.04
C GLU A 143 -7.99 7.21 10.96
N LEU A 144 -7.09 6.25 10.70
CA LEU A 144 -6.05 6.37 9.66
C LEU A 144 -6.65 6.50 8.26
N ASN A 145 -7.70 5.74 7.96
CA ASN A 145 -8.42 5.81 6.69
C ASN A 145 -9.13 7.16 6.53
N ALA A 146 -9.73 7.70 7.58
CA ALA A 146 -10.38 9.02 7.55
C ALA A 146 -9.35 10.11 7.20
N LEU A 147 -8.19 10.13 7.85
CA LEU A 147 -7.12 11.08 7.56
C LEU A 147 -6.56 10.92 6.13
N SER A 148 -6.28 9.68 5.72
CA SER A 148 -5.82 9.36 4.38
C SER A 148 -6.81 9.81 3.30
N ASN A 149 -8.10 9.64 3.54
CA ASN A 149 -9.16 10.10 2.63
C ASN A 149 -9.20 11.63 2.50
N VAL A 150 -9.03 12.37 3.60
CA VAL A 150 -8.95 13.85 3.55
C VAL A 150 -7.76 14.28 2.69
N ILE A 151 -6.58 13.70 2.92
CA ILE A 151 -5.36 14.03 2.17
C ILE A 151 -5.54 13.67 0.69
N THR A 152 -5.88 12.43 0.38
CA THR A 152 -6.02 11.94 -1.00
C THR A 152 -7.03 12.76 -1.81
N ARG A 153 -8.20 13.03 -1.24
CA ARG A 153 -9.25 13.76 -1.96
C ARG A 153 -8.89 15.22 -2.18
N SER A 154 -8.29 15.90 -1.20
CA SER A 154 -7.86 17.29 -1.35
C SER A 154 -6.77 17.42 -2.41
N GLU A 155 -5.78 16.53 -2.40
CA GLU A 155 -4.68 16.53 -3.35
C GLU A 155 -5.17 16.15 -4.76
N ALA A 156 -6.01 15.12 -4.89
CA ALA A 156 -6.62 14.75 -6.15
C ALA A 156 -7.45 15.89 -6.75
N ALA A 157 -8.27 16.55 -5.96
CA ALA A 157 -9.06 17.69 -6.43
C ALA A 157 -8.17 18.85 -6.89
N THR A 158 -7.07 19.10 -6.20
CA THR A 158 -6.09 20.13 -6.58
C THR A 158 -5.43 19.82 -7.91
N LEU A 159 -4.93 18.58 -8.09
CA LEU A 159 -4.26 18.13 -9.29
C LEU A 159 -5.20 18.09 -10.52
N HIS A 160 -6.42 17.61 -10.31
CA HIS A 160 -7.38 17.41 -11.39
C HIS A 160 -8.32 18.60 -11.63
N LYS A 161 -8.20 19.70 -10.86
CA LYS A 161 -9.11 20.87 -10.95
C LYS A 161 -9.33 21.37 -12.38
N LYS A 162 -8.24 21.55 -13.13
CA LYS A 162 -8.31 22.04 -14.53
C LYS A 162 -9.10 21.04 -15.40
N TRP A 163 -8.80 19.77 -15.31
CA TRP A 163 -9.46 18.75 -16.12
C TRP A 163 -10.92 18.52 -15.71
N LEU A 164 -11.24 18.61 -14.43
CA LEU A 164 -12.62 18.57 -13.97
C LEU A 164 -13.47 19.70 -14.56
N THR A 165 -12.85 20.86 -14.86
CA THR A 165 -13.55 21.98 -15.49
C THR A 165 -13.66 21.80 -17.00
N THR A 166 -12.61 21.32 -17.69
CA THR A 166 -12.51 21.32 -19.15
C THR A 166 -12.84 19.97 -19.78
N ARG A 167 -12.71 18.86 -19.05
CA ARG A 167 -12.81 17.48 -19.54
C ARG A 167 -13.62 16.58 -18.58
N ARG A 168 -14.59 17.16 -17.90
CA ARG A 168 -15.37 16.52 -16.83
C ARG A 168 -16.01 15.19 -17.27
N ASN A 169 -16.49 15.11 -18.51
CA ASN A 169 -17.19 13.94 -19.03
C ASN A 169 -16.26 12.79 -19.45
N GLU A 170 -14.94 13.01 -19.46
CA GLU A 170 -13.95 11.96 -19.72
C GLU A 170 -13.63 11.13 -18.47
N TYR A 171 -14.08 11.58 -17.30
CA TYR A 171 -14.00 10.81 -16.06
C TYR A 171 -15.20 9.87 -15.93
N SER A 172 -14.95 8.64 -15.49
CA SER A 172 -16.08 7.79 -15.07
C SER A 172 -16.83 8.45 -13.91
N PRO A 173 -18.16 8.27 -13.81
CA PRO A 173 -18.95 8.88 -12.74
C PRO A 173 -18.43 8.56 -11.33
N GLN A 174 -17.93 7.34 -11.12
CA GLN A 174 -17.39 6.91 -9.85
C GLN A 174 -16.10 7.67 -9.47
N VAL A 175 -15.13 7.75 -10.40
CA VAL A 175 -13.86 8.45 -10.18
C VAL A 175 -14.10 9.94 -9.98
N ARG A 176 -14.92 10.54 -10.84
CA ARG A 176 -15.27 11.94 -10.77
C ARG A 176 -15.83 12.34 -9.41
N ARG A 177 -16.83 11.60 -8.89
CA ARG A 177 -17.41 11.88 -7.57
C ARG A 177 -16.38 11.85 -6.46
N ARG A 178 -15.47 10.89 -6.50
CA ARG A 178 -14.40 10.76 -5.49
C ARG A 178 -13.46 11.96 -5.48
N ILE A 179 -13.13 12.51 -6.66
CA ILE A 179 -12.25 13.67 -6.78
C ILE A 179 -13.01 14.96 -6.43
N GLU A 180 -14.23 15.14 -6.94
CA GLU A 180 -15.04 16.34 -6.71
C GLU A 180 -15.32 16.62 -5.22
N ILE A 181 -15.45 15.58 -4.39
CA ILE A 181 -15.60 15.75 -2.92
C ILE A 181 -14.43 16.54 -2.34
N GLY A 182 -13.22 16.39 -2.86
CA GLY A 182 -12.04 17.11 -2.41
C GLY A 182 -12.14 18.63 -2.57
N LEU A 183 -12.94 19.13 -3.52
CA LEU A 183 -13.18 20.58 -3.69
C LEU A 183 -13.97 21.21 -2.53
N ALA A 184 -14.70 20.41 -1.76
CA ALA A 184 -15.49 20.85 -0.62
C ALA A 184 -14.75 20.68 0.72
N ILE A 185 -13.56 20.10 0.74
CA ILE A 185 -12.76 19.93 1.97
C ILE A 185 -12.10 21.27 2.31
N PRO A 186 -12.37 21.85 3.50
CA PRO A 186 -11.68 23.07 3.93
C PRO A 186 -10.17 22.86 4.06
N ALA A 187 -9.38 23.88 3.73
CA ALA A 187 -7.92 23.84 3.87
C ALA A 187 -7.48 23.50 5.30
N THR A 188 -8.24 23.97 6.31
CA THR A 188 -7.96 23.66 7.72
C THR A 188 -8.03 22.18 8.03
N ARG A 189 -8.98 21.44 7.43
CA ARG A 189 -9.09 19.98 7.61
C ARG A 189 -7.92 19.24 6.94
N TYR A 190 -7.48 19.70 5.77
CA TYR A 190 -6.31 19.15 5.10
C TYR A 190 -5.02 19.38 5.90
N LEU A 191 -4.82 20.60 6.42
CA LEU A 191 -3.66 20.93 7.26
C LEU A 191 -3.66 20.15 8.57
N GLU A 192 -4.82 19.98 9.21
CA GLU A 192 -4.98 19.14 10.40
C GLU A 192 -4.57 17.68 10.10
N ALA A 193 -5.09 17.10 9.00
CA ALA A 193 -4.74 15.74 8.60
C ALA A 193 -3.24 15.57 8.33
N LEU A 194 -2.58 16.55 7.69
CA LEU A 194 -1.14 16.54 7.51
C LEU A 194 -0.36 16.60 8.83
N SER A 195 -0.80 17.43 9.77
CA SER A 195 -0.13 17.58 11.07
C SER A 195 -0.20 16.30 11.92
N LEU A 196 -1.28 15.52 11.79
CA LEU A 196 -1.48 14.29 12.52
C LEU A 196 -0.68 13.11 11.97
N ARG A 197 -0.16 13.19 10.73
CA ARG A 197 0.60 12.06 10.11
C ARG A 197 1.78 11.60 10.98
N SER A 198 2.60 12.51 11.47
CA SER A 198 3.77 12.16 12.28
C SER A 198 3.37 11.53 13.61
N HIS A 199 2.28 12.00 14.20
CA HIS A 199 1.74 11.44 15.44
C HIS A 199 1.26 9.99 15.24
N HIS A 200 0.48 9.73 14.19
CA HIS A 200 0.01 8.38 13.87
C HIS A 200 1.14 7.45 13.46
N LEU A 201 2.13 7.94 12.69
CA LEU A 201 3.33 7.16 12.36
C LEU A 201 4.10 6.76 13.62
N SER A 202 4.25 7.69 14.58
CA SER A 202 4.91 7.39 15.86
C SER A 202 4.13 6.35 16.66
N LYS A 203 2.80 6.47 16.74
CA LYS A 203 1.95 5.47 17.40
C LYS A 203 2.09 4.09 16.75
N PHE A 204 2.01 4.04 15.42
CA PHE A 204 2.15 2.79 14.66
C PHE A 204 3.49 2.11 14.92
N ASN A 205 4.60 2.85 14.81
CA ASN A 205 5.94 2.34 15.09
C ASN A 205 6.09 1.85 16.53
N GLN A 206 5.50 2.55 17.50
CA GLN A 206 5.56 2.14 18.92
C GLN A 206 4.73 0.89 19.20
N ALA A 207 3.59 0.74 18.54
CA ALA A 207 2.69 -0.38 18.73
C ALA A 207 3.25 -1.69 18.16
N GLY A 208 3.89 -1.62 16.99
CA GLY A 208 4.36 -2.77 16.22
C GLY A 208 5.87 -2.83 16.04
N PHE A 209 6.46 -1.99 15.20
CA PHE A 209 7.86 -2.14 14.74
C PHE A 209 8.95 -1.99 15.82
N LYS A 210 8.64 -1.54 17.04
CA LYS A 210 9.54 -1.69 18.18
C LYS A 210 9.61 -3.12 18.70
N LYS A 211 8.65 -3.97 18.38
CA LYS A 211 8.54 -5.35 18.88
C LYS A 211 8.91 -6.39 17.84
N CYS A 212 8.79 -6.04 16.53
CA CYS A 212 8.97 -6.97 15.42
C CYS A 212 9.59 -6.29 14.20
N GLU A 213 10.15 -7.07 13.30
CA GLU A 213 10.76 -6.63 12.06
C GLU A 213 9.74 -6.54 10.91
N ALA A 214 8.63 -7.25 11.00
CA ALA A 214 7.52 -7.23 10.05
C ALA A 214 6.19 -7.45 10.75
N GLU A 215 5.11 -6.99 10.14
CA GLU A 215 3.74 -7.22 10.63
C GLU A 215 2.90 -7.90 9.54
N ILE A 216 1.99 -8.76 9.97
CA ILE A 216 1.04 -9.44 9.10
C ILE A 216 -0.37 -8.91 9.34
N LEU A 217 -1.04 -8.53 8.26
CA LEU A 217 -2.40 -7.99 8.27
C LEU A 217 -3.17 -8.51 7.06
N PRO A 218 -4.49 -8.66 7.16
CA PRO A 218 -5.32 -8.89 5.98
C PRO A 218 -5.25 -7.66 5.06
N THR A 219 -4.92 -7.86 3.79
CA THR A 219 -4.95 -6.78 2.79
C THR A 219 -6.37 -6.30 2.52
N VAL A 220 -7.32 -7.21 2.56
CA VAL A 220 -8.77 -7.00 2.51
C VAL A 220 -9.45 -8.01 3.43
N GLY A 221 -10.55 -7.62 4.06
CA GLY A 221 -11.27 -8.49 5.00
C GLY A 221 -12.15 -9.56 4.34
N VAL A 222 -12.28 -9.56 3.01
CA VAL A 222 -13.18 -10.47 2.28
C VAL A 222 -12.47 -11.10 1.08
N PRO A 223 -12.86 -12.31 0.63
CA PRO A 223 -12.36 -12.89 -0.60
C PRO A 223 -12.80 -12.08 -1.83
N SER A 224 -12.22 -12.42 -2.99
CA SER A 224 -12.61 -11.79 -4.26
C SER A 224 -14.11 -11.99 -4.51
N PRO A 225 -14.87 -10.92 -4.85
CA PRO A 225 -16.28 -11.06 -5.17
C PRO A 225 -16.46 -11.87 -6.47
N THR A 226 -17.57 -12.57 -6.58
CA THR A 226 -17.97 -13.22 -7.84
C THR A 226 -18.36 -12.16 -8.86
N LEU A 227 -18.08 -12.43 -10.14
CA LEU A 227 -18.64 -11.65 -11.23
C LEU A 227 -20.14 -11.98 -11.32
N SER A 228 -21.01 -11.02 -11.00
CA SER A 228 -22.46 -11.10 -11.21
C SER A 228 -22.83 -10.51 -12.55
#